data_035606ef20aa58523f323e8454968860
#
_entry.id   035606ef20aa58523f323e8454968860
#
_cell.length_a   1.000
_cell.length_b   1.000
_cell.length_c   1.000
_cell.angle_alpha   90.00
_cell.angle_beta   90.00
_cell.angle_gamma   90.00
#
_symmetry.space_group_name_H-M   'P 1'
#
loop_
_entity.id
_entity.type
_entity.pdbx_description
1 polymer ?
#
loop_
_entity_poly.entity_id
_entity_poly.type
_entity_poly.pdbx_seq_one_letter_code
_entity_poly.pdbx_strand_id
1 'polypeptide(L)'
;MAIKIENLIKSYDGRRVLQNLNMELEEGKVTCIMAPSGKGKTTLLRILIGLEKADSGRITGIEGKNISVVFQEDRLCENLNVLSNIRLVQKEKTEIREGLEAVGLLDCCHQPVRQLSGGMKRRVAIVRALYAKWDILFLDEPFKGLDKEMKERVIAFLKKGCEGKTVICITHEEKEAEALGAVIQYF
;
A
#
# COMPACT_ATOMS: atom_id res chain seq x y z
N MET A 1 -16.16 -11.13 -5.26
CA MET A 1 -15.76 -10.88 -6.69
C MET A 1 -14.26 -10.69 -6.74
N ALA A 2 -13.62 -10.95 -7.88
CA ALA A 2 -12.18 -10.71 -8.05
C ALA A 2 -11.96 -9.42 -8.85
N ILE A 3 -10.80 -8.77 -8.64
CA ILE A 3 -10.34 -7.72 -9.54
C ILE A 3 -9.70 -8.40 -10.74
N LYS A 4 -10.22 -8.16 -11.93
CA LYS A 4 -9.70 -8.76 -13.17
C LYS A 4 -9.05 -7.70 -14.05
N ILE A 5 -7.86 -8.03 -14.51
CA ILE A 5 -7.06 -7.25 -15.44
C ILE A 5 -6.95 -8.07 -16.71
N GLU A 6 -7.40 -7.54 -17.84
CA GLU A 6 -7.48 -8.26 -19.11
C GLU A 6 -6.79 -7.45 -20.20
N ASN A 7 -5.79 -8.07 -20.84
CA ASN A 7 -5.05 -7.54 -22.00
C ASN A 7 -4.55 -6.10 -21.79
N LEU A 8 -4.10 -5.77 -20.56
CA LEU A 8 -3.70 -4.43 -20.20
C LEU A 8 -2.39 -4.03 -20.89
N ILE A 9 -2.42 -2.91 -21.62
CA ILE A 9 -1.27 -2.34 -22.31
C ILE A 9 -1.04 -0.92 -21.84
N LYS A 10 0.23 -0.58 -21.61
CA LYS A 10 0.68 0.78 -21.35
C LYS A 10 2.05 1.03 -21.96
N SER A 11 2.19 2.15 -22.66
CA SER A 11 3.43 2.60 -23.26
C SER A 11 3.74 4.04 -22.86
N TYR A 12 5.02 4.39 -22.84
CA TYR A 12 5.53 5.75 -22.70
C TYR A 12 6.58 5.98 -23.79
N ASP A 13 6.45 7.03 -24.55
CA ASP A 13 7.39 7.43 -25.59
C ASP A 13 7.76 6.26 -26.53
N GLY A 14 6.75 5.48 -26.94
CA GLY A 14 6.91 4.31 -27.82
C GLY A 14 7.44 3.04 -27.13
N ARG A 15 7.84 3.10 -25.87
CA ARG A 15 8.30 1.94 -25.10
C ARG A 15 7.14 1.31 -24.33
N ARG A 16 6.85 0.04 -24.63
CA ARG A 16 5.84 -0.73 -23.88
C ARG A 16 6.35 -1.07 -22.47
N VAL A 17 5.60 -0.66 -21.46
CA VAL A 17 5.86 -0.93 -20.04
C VAL A 17 4.97 -2.05 -19.53
N LEU A 18 3.68 -2.06 -19.93
CA LEU A 18 2.79 -3.20 -19.71
C LEU A 18 2.44 -3.79 -21.08
N GLN A 19 2.61 -5.11 -21.21
CA GLN A 19 2.47 -5.82 -22.48
C GLN A 19 1.44 -6.94 -22.35
N ASN A 20 0.17 -6.61 -22.66
CA ASN A 20 -0.92 -7.59 -22.64
C ASN A 20 -1.05 -8.31 -21.29
N LEU A 21 -0.97 -7.54 -20.20
CA LEU A 21 -1.00 -8.08 -18.84
C LEU A 21 -2.39 -8.62 -18.53
N ASN A 22 -2.43 -9.87 -18.09
CA ASN A 22 -3.63 -10.55 -17.60
C ASN A 22 -3.37 -11.00 -16.17
N MET A 23 -4.26 -10.66 -15.24
CA MET A 23 -4.13 -10.98 -13.82
C MET A 23 -5.48 -11.00 -13.15
N GLU A 24 -5.66 -11.88 -12.18
CA GLU A 24 -6.84 -11.92 -11.32
C GLU A 24 -6.44 -11.82 -9.86
N LEU A 25 -6.95 -10.82 -9.14
CA LEU A 25 -6.66 -10.57 -7.73
C LEU A 25 -7.89 -10.89 -6.91
N GLU A 26 -7.78 -11.84 -5.99
CA GLU A 26 -8.90 -12.34 -5.21
C GLU A 26 -9.35 -11.32 -4.15
N GLU A 27 -10.66 -11.10 -4.06
CA GLU A 27 -11.26 -10.26 -3.00
C GLU A 27 -11.12 -10.95 -1.64
N GLY A 28 -10.86 -10.16 -0.59
CA GLY A 28 -10.70 -10.67 0.77
C GLY A 28 -9.35 -11.32 1.06
N LYS A 29 -8.41 -11.25 0.13
CA LYS A 29 -7.05 -11.80 0.29
C LYS A 29 -5.98 -10.72 0.17
N VAL A 30 -4.84 -11.02 0.75
CA VAL A 30 -3.59 -10.28 0.51
C VAL A 30 -2.90 -10.89 -0.70
N THR A 31 -2.70 -10.11 -1.75
CA THR A 31 -1.94 -10.53 -2.94
C THR A 31 -0.68 -9.69 -3.07
N CYS A 32 0.48 -10.32 -3.16
CA CYS A 32 1.74 -9.65 -3.45
C CYS A 32 2.08 -9.77 -4.94
N ILE A 33 2.20 -8.64 -5.60
CA ILE A 33 2.61 -8.56 -7.00
C ILE A 33 4.13 -8.38 -7.05
N MET A 34 4.80 -9.32 -7.67
CA MET A 34 6.25 -9.34 -7.82
C MET A 34 6.66 -9.25 -9.28
N ALA A 35 7.62 -8.38 -9.55
CA ALA A 35 8.29 -8.29 -10.84
C ALA A 35 9.66 -7.65 -10.67
N PRO A 36 10.60 -7.87 -11.59
CA PRO A 36 11.88 -7.17 -11.61
C PRO A 36 11.69 -5.63 -11.64
N SER A 37 12.72 -4.89 -11.20
CA SER A 37 12.71 -3.43 -11.30
C SER A 37 12.51 -2.97 -12.74
N GLY A 38 11.72 -1.91 -12.93
CA GLY A 38 11.44 -1.37 -14.27
C GLY A 38 10.39 -2.11 -15.09
N LYS A 39 9.80 -3.18 -14.56
CA LYS A 39 8.74 -3.97 -15.26
C LYS A 39 7.34 -3.37 -15.17
N GLY A 40 7.17 -2.15 -14.66
CA GLY A 40 5.88 -1.47 -14.70
C GLY A 40 4.98 -1.67 -13.47
N LYS A 41 5.50 -2.19 -12.34
CA LYS A 41 4.71 -2.35 -11.10
C LYS A 41 4.03 -1.05 -10.66
N THR A 42 4.79 0.03 -10.58
CA THR A 42 4.25 1.35 -10.22
C THR A 42 3.25 1.87 -11.26
N THR A 43 3.47 1.58 -12.54
CA THR A 43 2.52 1.92 -13.62
C THR A 43 1.21 1.16 -13.45
N LEU A 44 1.29 -0.16 -13.19
CA LEU A 44 0.11 -0.98 -12.90
C LEU A 44 -0.65 -0.43 -11.70
N LEU A 45 0.04 -0.16 -10.59
CA LEU A 45 -0.57 0.45 -9.40
C LEU A 45 -1.30 1.75 -9.75
N ARG A 46 -0.63 2.68 -10.47
CA ARG A 46 -1.21 3.98 -10.84
C ARG A 46 -2.46 3.83 -11.70
N ILE A 47 -2.49 2.82 -12.58
CA ILE A 47 -3.68 2.52 -13.39
C ILE A 47 -4.80 1.95 -12.51
N LEU A 48 -4.50 0.99 -11.63
CA LEU A 48 -5.47 0.38 -10.72
C LEU A 48 -6.14 1.38 -9.78
N ILE A 49 -5.41 2.39 -9.31
CA ILE A 49 -5.93 3.44 -8.44
C ILE A 49 -6.48 4.66 -9.21
N GLY A 50 -6.54 4.60 -10.55
CA GLY A 50 -7.11 5.64 -11.39
C GLY A 50 -6.27 6.91 -11.56
N LEU A 51 -4.99 6.90 -11.17
CA LEU A 51 -4.06 8.02 -11.37
C LEU A 51 -3.49 8.05 -12.79
N GLU A 52 -3.66 6.98 -13.54
CA GLU A 52 -3.19 6.86 -14.90
C GLU A 52 -4.18 6.03 -15.75
N LYS A 53 -4.24 6.29 -17.05
CA LYS A 53 -5.06 5.51 -17.98
C LYS A 53 -4.20 4.49 -18.71
N ALA A 54 -4.70 3.27 -18.85
CA ALA A 54 -4.14 2.29 -19.78
C ALA A 54 -4.35 2.75 -21.23
N ASP A 55 -3.47 2.30 -22.12
CA ASP A 55 -3.64 2.56 -23.57
C ASP A 55 -4.69 1.62 -24.17
N SER A 56 -4.77 0.39 -23.65
CA SER A 56 -5.83 -0.57 -23.98
C SER A 56 -5.94 -1.64 -22.88
N GLY A 57 -6.97 -2.49 -22.99
CA GLY A 57 -7.30 -3.51 -21.99
C GLY A 57 -8.45 -3.08 -21.09
N ARG A 58 -8.77 -3.94 -20.15
CA ARG A 58 -9.90 -3.73 -19.23
C ARG A 58 -9.54 -4.10 -17.81
N ILE A 59 -10.06 -3.33 -16.86
CA ILE A 59 -10.01 -3.64 -15.42
C ILE A 59 -11.44 -3.65 -14.92
N THR A 60 -11.79 -4.64 -14.11
CA THR A 60 -13.11 -4.77 -13.48
C THR A 60 -12.96 -5.15 -12.02
N GLY A 61 -13.99 -4.86 -11.21
CA GLY A 61 -14.02 -5.20 -9.77
C GLY A 61 -13.45 -4.12 -8.84
N ILE A 62 -13.09 -2.95 -9.38
CA ILE A 62 -12.61 -1.78 -8.61
C ILE A 62 -13.66 -0.67 -8.56
N GLU A 63 -14.61 -0.68 -9.49
CA GLU A 63 -15.60 0.37 -9.65
C GLU A 63 -16.42 0.59 -8.37
N GLY A 64 -16.49 1.85 -7.93
CA GLY A 64 -17.23 2.23 -6.71
C GLY A 64 -16.61 1.82 -5.39
N LYS A 65 -15.42 1.20 -5.40
CA LYS A 65 -14.68 0.83 -4.19
C LYS A 65 -13.90 2.02 -3.63
N ASN A 66 -13.87 2.13 -2.31
CA ASN A 66 -12.97 3.07 -1.63
C ASN A 66 -11.56 2.49 -1.63
N ILE A 67 -10.61 3.26 -2.12
CA ILE A 67 -9.22 2.84 -2.23
C ILE A 67 -8.37 3.62 -1.24
N SER A 68 -7.55 2.92 -0.45
CA SER A 68 -6.47 3.51 0.33
C SER A 68 -5.13 3.07 -0.22
N VAL A 69 -4.11 3.94 -0.12
CA VAL A 69 -2.81 3.69 -0.75
C VAL A 69 -1.66 4.12 0.16
N VAL A 70 -0.68 3.25 0.32
CA VAL A 70 0.67 3.60 0.76
C VAL A 70 1.54 3.65 -0.49
N PHE A 71 1.93 4.86 -0.90
CA PHE A 71 2.82 5.04 -2.04
C PHE A 71 4.28 4.80 -1.67
N GLN A 72 5.13 4.59 -2.64
CA GLN A 72 6.58 4.54 -2.42
C GLN A 72 7.11 5.84 -1.78
N GLU A 73 6.51 6.99 -2.11
CA GLU A 73 6.68 8.27 -1.41
C GLU A 73 5.58 8.40 -0.35
N ASP A 74 5.92 8.80 0.87
CA ASP A 74 4.98 8.71 2.01
C ASP A 74 3.78 9.66 1.95
N ARG A 75 3.84 10.72 1.11
CA ARG A 75 2.76 11.70 0.84
C ARG A 75 2.04 12.18 2.11
N LEU A 76 2.81 12.54 3.12
CA LEU A 76 2.33 13.06 4.39
C LEU A 76 2.23 14.60 4.36
N CYS A 77 1.39 15.14 5.23
CA CYS A 77 1.34 16.57 5.50
C CYS A 77 2.52 16.94 6.42
N GLU A 78 3.64 17.36 5.84
CA GLU A 78 4.91 17.53 6.56
C GLU A 78 4.88 18.59 7.67
N ASN A 79 4.01 19.61 7.54
CA ASN A 79 3.80 20.64 8.54
C ASN A 79 2.90 20.23 9.70
N LEU A 80 2.19 19.12 9.57
CA LEU A 80 1.39 18.54 10.64
C LEU A 80 2.24 17.55 11.45
N ASN A 81 1.88 17.35 12.73
CA ASN A 81 2.47 16.29 13.53
C ASN A 81 1.89 14.91 13.16
N VAL A 82 2.50 13.84 13.70
CA VAL A 82 2.09 12.46 13.45
C VAL A 82 0.60 12.25 13.76
N LEU A 83 0.17 12.63 14.97
CA LEU A 83 -1.22 12.49 15.41
C LEU A 83 -2.19 13.20 14.47
N SER A 84 -1.87 14.43 14.05
CA SER A 84 -2.71 15.21 13.15
C SER A 84 -2.81 14.59 11.75
N ASN A 85 -1.73 13.98 11.24
CA ASN A 85 -1.77 13.24 9.97
C ASN A 85 -2.74 12.06 10.03
N ILE A 86 -2.80 11.34 11.14
CA ILE A 86 -3.71 10.19 11.29
C ILE A 86 -5.15 10.68 11.51
N ARG A 87 -5.33 11.78 12.23
CA ARG A 87 -6.67 12.40 12.46
C ARG A 87 -7.36 12.88 11.19
N LEU A 88 -6.67 13.00 10.08
CA LEU A 88 -7.31 13.28 8.80
C LEU A 88 -8.28 12.16 8.36
N VAL A 89 -8.06 10.93 8.83
CA VAL A 89 -8.83 9.74 8.43
C VAL A 89 -9.51 9.03 9.60
N GLN A 90 -8.98 9.13 10.81
CA GLN A 90 -9.47 8.46 12.02
C GLN A 90 -9.62 9.46 13.16
N LYS A 91 -10.76 9.47 13.87
CA LYS A 91 -11.03 10.41 14.98
C LYS A 91 -10.96 9.76 16.36
N GLU A 92 -11.13 8.44 16.44
CA GLU A 92 -11.11 7.70 17.69
C GLU A 92 -9.72 7.69 18.31
N LYS A 93 -9.59 8.34 19.48
CA LYS A 93 -8.30 8.53 20.17
C LYS A 93 -7.65 7.21 20.57
N THR A 94 -8.46 6.26 21.05
CA THR A 94 -7.97 4.95 21.51
C THR A 94 -7.35 4.18 20.36
N GLU A 95 -8.05 4.06 19.22
CA GLU A 95 -7.54 3.36 18.04
C GLU A 95 -6.25 3.99 17.50
N ILE A 96 -6.19 5.34 17.46
CA ILE A 96 -4.98 6.04 17.02
C ILE A 96 -3.81 5.71 17.94
N ARG A 97 -4.03 5.72 19.26
CA ARG A 97 -2.98 5.41 20.26
C ARG A 97 -2.46 3.99 20.06
N GLU A 98 -3.36 3.01 19.97
CA GLU A 98 -3.01 1.60 19.76
C GLU A 98 -2.20 1.40 18.47
N GLY A 99 -2.60 2.02 17.37
CA GLY A 99 -1.88 1.95 16.12
C GLY A 99 -0.48 2.58 16.19
N LEU A 100 -0.36 3.74 16.84
CA LEU A 100 0.94 4.39 17.04
C LEU A 100 1.87 3.57 17.94
N GLU A 101 1.33 2.96 18.99
CA GLU A 101 2.09 2.07 19.88
C GLU A 101 2.56 0.81 19.14
N ALA A 102 1.67 0.19 18.35
CA ALA A 102 2.00 -1.01 17.56
C ALA A 102 3.18 -0.80 16.63
N VAL A 103 3.29 0.39 16.01
CA VAL A 103 4.38 0.71 15.09
C VAL A 103 5.51 1.56 15.74
N GLY A 104 5.53 1.72 17.08
CA GLY A 104 6.59 2.42 17.81
C GLY A 104 6.69 3.92 17.50
N LEU A 105 5.54 4.60 17.41
CA LEU A 105 5.46 6.05 17.15
C LEU A 105 4.73 6.84 18.24
N LEU A 106 4.34 6.19 19.34
CA LEU A 106 3.54 6.85 20.38
C LEU A 106 4.30 8.03 21.01
N ASP A 107 5.57 7.86 21.34
CA ASP A 107 6.37 8.89 22.01
C ASP A 107 6.65 10.12 21.14
N CYS A 108 6.57 9.96 19.81
CA CYS A 108 6.77 11.06 18.88
C CYS A 108 5.47 11.56 18.22
N CYS A 109 4.30 11.20 18.77
CA CYS A 109 3.00 11.51 18.17
C CYS A 109 2.73 13.02 17.97
N HIS A 110 3.35 13.88 18.75
CA HIS A 110 3.27 15.34 18.64
C HIS A 110 4.39 15.96 17.80
N GLN A 111 5.36 15.16 17.34
CA GLN A 111 6.47 15.65 16.54
C GLN A 111 6.02 15.96 15.10
N PRO A 112 6.40 17.10 14.51
CA PRO A 112 6.13 17.43 13.11
C PRO A 112 6.74 16.38 12.16
N VAL A 113 5.96 15.97 11.14
CA VAL A 113 6.37 14.90 10.21
C VAL A 113 7.68 15.25 9.47
N ARG A 114 7.94 16.51 9.18
CA ARG A 114 9.19 16.96 8.55
C ARG A 114 10.45 16.61 9.34
N GLN A 115 10.33 16.38 10.66
CA GLN A 115 11.46 16.05 11.56
C GLN A 115 11.66 14.54 11.73
N LEU A 116 10.79 13.72 11.17
CA LEU A 116 10.85 12.28 11.27
C LEU A 116 11.88 11.69 10.29
N SER A 117 12.47 10.56 10.69
CA SER A 117 13.25 9.72 9.76
C SER A 117 12.36 9.13 8.66
N GLY A 118 12.94 8.65 7.56
CA GLY A 118 12.21 8.01 6.48
C GLY A 118 11.38 6.81 6.95
N GLY A 119 11.97 5.94 7.78
CA GLY A 119 11.26 4.80 8.36
C GLY A 119 10.12 5.21 9.30
N MET A 120 10.24 6.33 10.04
CA MET A 120 9.14 6.86 10.84
C MET A 120 8.03 7.41 9.96
N LYS A 121 8.35 8.18 8.92
CA LYS A 121 7.38 8.68 7.93
C LYS A 121 6.62 7.51 7.29
N ARG A 122 7.34 6.46 6.87
CA ARG A 122 6.74 5.24 6.31
C ARG A 122 5.70 4.64 7.24
N ARG A 123 6.02 4.49 8.52
CA ARG A 123 5.11 3.94 9.53
C ARG A 123 3.87 4.83 9.75
N VAL A 124 4.02 6.15 9.75
CA VAL A 124 2.87 7.08 9.80
C VAL A 124 1.96 6.90 8.59
N ALA A 125 2.53 6.79 7.38
CA ALA A 125 1.77 6.58 6.15
C ALA A 125 0.98 5.26 6.19
N ILE A 126 1.57 4.19 6.71
CA ILE A 126 0.92 2.88 6.87
C ILE A 126 -0.25 2.96 7.85
N VAL A 127 -0.05 3.54 9.05
CA VAL A 127 -1.14 3.70 10.04
C VAL A 127 -2.27 4.54 9.47
N ARG A 128 -1.96 5.66 8.82
CA ARG A 128 -2.96 6.52 8.20
C ARG A 128 -3.74 5.78 7.10
N ALA A 129 -3.07 5.03 6.24
CA ALA A 129 -3.72 4.29 5.17
C ALA A 129 -4.61 3.16 5.71
N LEU A 130 -4.17 2.43 6.74
CA LEU A 130 -4.92 1.33 7.34
C LEU A 130 -6.18 1.81 8.06
N TYR A 131 -6.13 3.00 8.68
CA TYR A 131 -7.25 3.58 9.42
C TYR A 131 -8.21 4.41 8.56
N ALA A 132 -7.89 4.66 7.31
CA ALA A 132 -8.85 5.24 6.38
C ALA A 132 -10.02 4.26 6.13
N LYS A 133 -11.15 4.78 5.67
CA LYS A 133 -12.25 3.94 5.21
C LYS A 133 -11.91 3.42 3.81
N TRP A 134 -11.74 2.11 3.67
CA TRP A 134 -11.37 1.49 2.40
C TRP A 134 -11.97 0.11 2.21
N ASP A 135 -12.16 -0.26 0.95
CA ASP A 135 -12.54 -1.59 0.47
C ASP A 135 -11.32 -2.33 -0.09
N ILE A 136 -10.36 -1.58 -0.66
CA ILE A 136 -9.11 -2.09 -1.22
C ILE A 136 -7.94 -1.25 -0.71
N LEU A 137 -6.91 -1.91 -0.17
CA LEU A 137 -5.67 -1.28 0.27
C LEU A 137 -4.53 -1.64 -0.69
N PHE A 138 -3.87 -0.63 -1.24
CA PHE A 138 -2.64 -0.79 -2.02
C PHE A 138 -1.42 -0.40 -1.19
N LEU A 139 -0.39 -1.23 -1.24
CA LEU A 139 0.88 -1.04 -0.53
C LEU A 139 2.03 -1.10 -1.55
N ASP A 140 2.71 0.02 -1.81
CA ASP A 140 3.86 0.08 -2.72
C ASP A 140 5.16 0.11 -1.92
N GLU A 141 5.88 -1.00 -1.90
CA GLU A 141 7.11 -1.23 -1.12
C GLU A 141 6.99 -0.77 0.34
N PRO A 142 5.99 -1.26 1.11
CA PRO A 142 5.63 -0.68 2.41
C PRO A 142 6.70 -0.79 3.47
N PHE A 143 7.65 -1.73 3.34
CA PHE A 143 8.67 -2.01 4.35
C PHE A 143 10.04 -1.42 4.02
N LYS A 144 10.15 -0.68 2.92
CA LYS A 144 11.39 -0.03 2.50
C LYS A 144 11.89 0.95 3.56
N GLY A 145 13.16 0.83 3.93
CA GLY A 145 13.79 1.71 4.92
C GLY A 145 13.46 1.40 6.39
N LEU A 146 12.79 0.27 6.66
CA LEU A 146 12.60 -0.25 8.01
C LEU A 146 13.71 -1.25 8.36
N ASP A 147 14.21 -1.18 9.60
CA ASP A 147 15.05 -2.24 10.16
C ASP A 147 14.22 -3.51 10.41
N LYS A 148 14.91 -4.62 10.72
CA LYS A 148 14.28 -5.93 10.85
C LYS A 148 13.20 -5.97 11.94
N GLU A 149 13.48 -5.44 13.11
CA GLU A 149 12.53 -5.47 14.24
C GLU A 149 11.28 -4.66 13.92
N MET A 150 11.47 -3.47 13.35
CA MET A 150 10.39 -2.59 13.00
C MET A 150 9.56 -3.14 11.82
N LYS A 151 10.22 -3.83 10.86
CA LYS A 151 9.55 -4.55 9.77
C LYS A 151 8.61 -5.63 10.34
N GLU A 152 9.06 -6.45 11.27
CA GLU A 152 8.25 -7.49 11.91
C GLU A 152 7.03 -6.89 12.65
N ARG A 153 7.21 -5.81 13.39
CA ARG A 153 6.11 -5.10 14.08
C ARG A 153 5.07 -4.55 13.11
N VAL A 154 5.51 -3.92 12.02
CA VAL A 154 4.62 -3.34 10.99
C VAL A 154 3.88 -4.44 10.24
N ILE A 155 4.52 -5.57 9.93
CA ILE A 155 3.87 -6.73 9.31
C ILE A 155 2.76 -7.28 10.22
N ALA A 156 3.06 -7.45 11.52
CA ALA A 156 2.05 -7.91 12.48
C ALA A 156 0.85 -6.96 12.58
N PHE A 157 1.11 -5.65 12.58
CA PHE A 157 0.06 -4.62 12.57
C PHE A 157 -0.80 -4.69 11.30
N LEU A 158 -0.16 -4.80 10.13
CA LEU A 158 -0.88 -4.94 8.84
C LEU A 158 -1.69 -6.23 8.79
N LYS A 159 -1.13 -7.38 9.19
CA LYS A 159 -1.87 -8.66 9.21
C LYS A 159 -3.16 -8.55 9.98
N LYS A 160 -3.10 -8.00 11.21
CA LYS A 160 -4.29 -7.81 12.05
C LYS A 160 -5.32 -6.90 11.39
N GLY A 161 -4.89 -5.77 10.82
CA GLY A 161 -5.80 -4.79 10.23
C GLY A 161 -6.35 -5.16 8.84
N CYS A 162 -5.71 -6.12 8.15
CA CYS A 162 -6.04 -6.54 6.80
C CYS A 162 -6.78 -7.90 6.75
N GLU A 163 -7.04 -8.53 7.88
CA GLU A 163 -7.71 -9.84 7.94
C GLU A 163 -9.06 -9.82 7.22
N GLY A 164 -9.27 -10.73 6.27
CA GLY A 164 -10.48 -10.82 5.46
C GLY A 164 -10.72 -9.67 4.48
N LYS A 165 -9.74 -8.77 4.29
CA LYS A 165 -9.85 -7.62 3.40
C LYS A 165 -8.98 -7.77 2.15
N THR A 166 -9.33 -7.02 1.11
CA THR A 166 -8.60 -7.03 -0.17
C THR A 166 -7.38 -6.12 -0.07
N VAL A 167 -6.18 -6.70 -0.13
CA VAL A 167 -4.92 -5.96 -0.07
C VAL A 167 -4.03 -6.35 -1.24
N ILE A 168 -3.48 -5.36 -1.92
CA ILE A 168 -2.56 -5.55 -3.03
C ILE A 168 -1.23 -4.92 -2.63
N CYS A 169 -0.22 -5.74 -2.43
CA CYS A 169 1.11 -5.33 -2.02
C CYS A 169 2.08 -5.47 -3.19
N ILE A 170 2.87 -4.45 -3.44
CA ILE A 170 4.00 -4.52 -4.35
C ILE A 170 5.26 -4.61 -3.51
N THR A 171 6.00 -5.69 -3.65
CA THR A 171 7.30 -5.88 -3.02
C THR A 171 8.21 -6.71 -3.92
N HIS A 172 9.50 -6.65 -3.68
CA HIS A 172 10.51 -7.48 -4.34
C HIS A 172 11.10 -8.54 -3.40
N GLU A 173 10.69 -8.57 -2.13
CA GLU A 173 11.15 -9.52 -1.13
C GLU A 173 10.09 -10.60 -0.88
N GLU A 174 10.36 -11.85 -1.27
CA GLU A 174 9.45 -12.99 -1.04
C GLU A 174 9.14 -13.19 0.46
N LYS A 175 10.14 -12.97 1.32
CA LYS A 175 9.98 -13.08 2.78
C LYS A 175 8.92 -12.11 3.33
N GLU A 176 8.76 -10.95 2.72
CA GLU A 176 7.71 -9.98 3.11
C GLU A 176 6.33 -10.50 2.71
N ALA A 177 6.20 -11.08 1.51
CA ALA A 177 4.95 -11.68 1.05
C ALA A 177 4.55 -12.89 1.92
N GLU A 178 5.49 -13.78 2.23
CA GLU A 178 5.27 -14.92 3.13
C GLU A 178 4.85 -14.45 4.53
N ALA A 179 5.56 -13.46 5.09
CA ALA A 179 5.25 -12.92 6.40
C ALA A 179 3.87 -12.26 6.47
N LEU A 180 3.41 -11.65 5.38
CA LEU A 180 2.02 -11.14 5.23
C LEU A 180 0.99 -12.26 5.05
N GLY A 181 1.40 -13.49 4.74
CA GLY A 181 0.51 -14.58 4.36
C GLY A 181 -0.15 -14.33 3.00
N ALA A 182 0.54 -13.69 2.09
CA ALA A 182 0.02 -13.25 0.81
C ALA A 182 0.10 -14.35 -0.25
N VAL A 183 -0.85 -14.33 -1.19
CA VAL A 183 -0.71 -15.04 -2.47
C VAL A 183 0.27 -14.26 -3.34
N ILE A 184 1.29 -14.93 -3.87
CA ILE A 184 2.28 -14.28 -4.73
C ILE A 184 1.89 -14.42 -6.19
N GLN A 185 1.92 -13.33 -6.93
CA GLN A 185 1.72 -13.30 -8.38
C GLN A 185 2.91 -12.58 -9.04
N TYR A 186 3.41 -13.15 -10.11
CA TYR A 186 4.53 -12.61 -10.90
C TYR A 186 4.02 -12.06 -12.25
N PHE A 187 4.67 -11.01 -12.76
CA PHE A 187 4.44 -10.49 -14.11
C PHE A 187 5.69 -9.85 -14.74
#